data_37fb229e63811159ad2ebf2cb30a5984
#
_entry.id   37fb229e63811159ad2ebf2cb30a5984
#
_cell.length_a   1.000
_cell.length_b   1.000
_cell.length_c   1.000
_cell.angle_alpha   90.00
_cell.angle_beta   90.00
_cell.angle_gamma   90.00
#
_symmetry.space_group_name_H-M   'P 1'
#
loop_
_entity.id
_entity.type
_entity.pdbx_description
1 polymer ?
#
loop_
_entity_poly.entity_id
_entity_poly.type
_entity_poly.pdbx_seq_one_letter_code
_entity_poly.pdbx_strand_id
1 'polypeptide(L)'
;MSTRSAGRPRTSSRALIEDAAAELFLENTYGATTIDQIAQRAGVSRNTFFNYFAAKSDLLWGELDAAIDRLEVELRAVDPDVAALPALRATILAAVADIGVDRVPLALTQEDVMGTREETRSSGLTRYARRADVIAAFLARQQGTAVDDLTVLAKANAVSGAISAAWTVWARAGVGRHPLSEYVARALDAV
;
A
#
# COMPACT_ATOMS: atom_id res chain seq x y z
N MET A 1 -34.62 -34.28 -2.88
CA MET A 1 -33.36 -33.66 -3.34
C MET A 1 -33.26 -32.27 -2.70
N SER A 2 -32.43 -32.16 -1.68
CA SER A 2 -32.31 -30.92 -0.88
C SER A 2 -31.20 -30.07 -1.49
N THR A 3 -31.53 -28.93 -2.06
CA THR A 3 -30.59 -27.94 -2.59
C THR A 3 -29.89 -27.24 -1.41
N ARG A 4 -28.60 -27.56 -1.19
CA ARG A 4 -27.74 -26.78 -0.27
C ARG A 4 -27.62 -25.38 -0.81
N SER A 5 -28.21 -24.43 -0.11
CA SER A 5 -27.96 -23.00 -0.29
C SER A 5 -26.45 -22.76 -0.13
N ALA A 6 -25.82 -22.23 -1.17
CA ALA A 6 -24.41 -21.78 -1.10
C ALA A 6 -24.34 -20.61 -0.12
N GLY A 7 -23.79 -20.84 1.05
CA GLY A 7 -23.58 -19.82 2.07
C GLY A 7 -22.69 -18.70 1.51
N ARG A 8 -23.03 -17.44 1.86
CA ARG A 8 -22.23 -16.24 1.61
C ARG A 8 -20.76 -16.54 1.95
N PRO A 9 -19.78 -16.18 1.09
CA PRO A 9 -18.36 -16.38 1.39
C PRO A 9 -18.05 -15.85 2.78
N ARG A 10 -17.40 -16.67 3.62
CA ARG A 10 -16.95 -16.23 4.94
C ARG A 10 -15.96 -15.10 4.75
N THR A 11 -16.31 -13.91 5.22
CA THR A 11 -15.37 -12.78 5.30
C THR A 11 -14.11 -13.24 6.02
N SER A 12 -12.93 -12.99 5.46
CA SER A 12 -11.68 -13.41 6.10
C SER A 12 -11.48 -12.65 7.41
N SER A 13 -10.77 -13.23 8.38
CA SER A 13 -10.45 -12.55 9.65
C SER A 13 -9.70 -11.24 9.40
N ARG A 14 -8.90 -11.13 8.33
CA ARG A 14 -8.24 -9.89 7.92
C ARG A 14 -9.24 -8.79 7.60
N ALA A 15 -10.20 -9.07 6.72
CA ALA A 15 -11.22 -8.08 6.34
C ALA A 15 -12.10 -7.65 7.53
N LEU A 16 -12.45 -8.59 8.44
CA LEU A 16 -13.19 -8.25 9.66
C LEU A 16 -12.41 -7.29 10.58
N ILE A 17 -11.09 -7.45 10.67
CA ILE A 17 -10.22 -6.55 11.45
C ILE A 17 -10.13 -5.18 10.77
N GLU A 18 -9.98 -5.13 9.44
CA GLU A 18 -9.93 -3.89 8.66
C GLU A 18 -11.22 -3.08 8.80
N ASP A 19 -12.38 -3.75 8.64
CA ASP A 19 -13.71 -3.12 8.80
C ASP A 19 -13.91 -2.58 10.23
N ALA A 20 -13.63 -3.40 11.25
CA ALA A 20 -13.73 -3.00 12.65
C ALA A 20 -12.83 -1.82 13.01
N ALA A 21 -11.62 -1.78 12.45
CA ALA A 21 -10.70 -0.67 12.66
C ALA A 21 -11.20 0.62 12.00
N ALA A 22 -11.70 0.55 10.77
CA ALA A 22 -12.25 1.70 10.05
C ALA A 22 -13.44 2.31 10.81
N GLU A 23 -14.38 1.48 11.30
CA GLU A 23 -15.50 1.92 12.13
C GLU A 23 -15.01 2.63 13.40
N LEU A 24 -14.08 2.00 14.16
CA LEU A 24 -13.57 2.56 15.41
C LEU A 24 -12.76 3.84 15.20
N PHE A 25 -12.03 3.96 14.11
CA PHE A 25 -11.29 5.20 13.80
C PHE A 25 -12.23 6.35 13.46
N LEU A 26 -13.38 6.08 12.84
CA LEU A 26 -14.42 7.07 12.59
C LEU A 26 -15.17 7.45 13.88
N GLU A 27 -15.45 6.47 14.76
CA GLU A 27 -16.16 6.69 16.04
C GLU A 27 -15.30 7.43 17.08
N ASN A 28 -14.02 7.04 17.22
CA ASN A 28 -13.18 7.41 18.37
C ASN A 28 -11.84 8.05 17.99
N THR A 29 -11.53 8.21 16.73
CA THR A 29 -10.22 8.55 16.15
C THR A 29 -9.17 7.43 16.29
N TYR A 30 -8.14 7.51 15.44
CA TYR A 30 -7.02 6.56 15.46
C TYR A 30 -6.28 6.55 16.79
N GLY A 31 -5.99 7.74 17.37
CA GLY A 31 -5.23 7.86 18.60
C GLY A 31 -5.93 7.22 19.80
N ALA A 32 -7.25 7.36 19.88
CA ALA A 32 -8.05 6.82 20.99
C ALA A 32 -8.42 5.34 20.83
N THR A 33 -8.21 4.74 19.67
CA THR A 33 -8.54 3.33 19.39
C THR A 33 -7.36 2.42 19.69
N THR A 34 -7.60 1.35 20.47
CA THR A 34 -6.60 0.34 20.82
C THR A 34 -6.76 -0.93 19.97
N ILE A 35 -5.67 -1.71 19.84
CA ILE A 35 -5.70 -3.03 19.17
C ILE A 35 -6.71 -3.98 19.85
N ASP A 36 -6.84 -3.90 21.17
CA ASP A 36 -7.78 -4.75 21.92
C ASP A 36 -9.24 -4.43 21.57
N GLN A 37 -9.58 -3.15 21.41
CA GLN A 37 -10.91 -2.73 20.94
C GLN A 37 -11.18 -3.20 19.52
N ILE A 38 -10.19 -3.12 18.63
CA ILE A 38 -10.32 -3.60 17.24
C ILE A 38 -10.54 -5.12 17.23
N ALA A 39 -9.72 -5.88 17.94
CA ALA A 39 -9.85 -7.33 18.01
C ALA A 39 -11.22 -7.75 18.59
N GLN A 40 -11.67 -7.08 19.65
CA GLN A 40 -12.99 -7.31 20.25
C GLN A 40 -14.13 -7.00 19.27
N ARG A 41 -14.10 -5.86 18.59
CA ARG A 41 -15.10 -5.45 17.59
C ARG A 41 -15.14 -6.44 16.41
N ALA A 42 -13.99 -6.91 15.95
CA ALA A 42 -13.85 -7.89 14.88
C ALA A 42 -14.24 -9.32 15.30
N GLY A 43 -14.47 -9.58 16.59
CA GLY A 43 -14.77 -10.92 17.12
C GLY A 43 -13.58 -11.89 17.06
N VAL A 44 -12.35 -11.37 17.12
CA VAL A 44 -11.11 -12.16 17.08
C VAL A 44 -10.25 -11.96 18.32
N SER A 45 -9.26 -12.83 18.55
CA SER A 45 -8.28 -12.63 19.61
C SER A 45 -7.22 -11.58 19.22
N ARG A 46 -6.56 -10.97 20.23
CA ARG A 46 -5.40 -10.11 20.03
C ARG A 46 -4.28 -10.84 19.25
N ASN A 47 -4.06 -12.12 19.52
CA ASN A 47 -3.08 -12.92 18.78
C ASN A 47 -3.49 -13.08 17.31
N THR A 48 -4.78 -13.24 17.04
CA THR A 48 -5.29 -13.28 15.66
C THR A 48 -5.02 -11.96 14.93
N PHE A 49 -5.16 -10.81 15.61
CA PHE A 49 -4.78 -9.52 15.04
C PHE A 49 -3.30 -9.53 14.60
N PHE A 50 -2.39 -9.92 15.49
CA PHE A 50 -0.96 -9.93 15.20
C PHE A 50 -0.50 -10.98 14.18
N ASN A 51 -1.35 -11.97 13.85
CA ASN A 51 -1.11 -12.86 12.72
C ASN A 51 -1.27 -12.17 11.34
N TYR A 52 -1.99 -11.04 11.29
CA TYR A 52 -2.28 -10.31 10.05
C TYR A 52 -1.60 -8.95 9.98
N PHE A 53 -1.35 -8.29 11.11
CA PHE A 53 -0.84 -6.92 11.20
C PHE A 53 0.22 -6.85 12.29
N ALA A 54 1.42 -6.37 11.96
CA ALA A 54 2.51 -6.19 12.92
C ALA A 54 2.24 -5.00 13.86
N ALA A 55 1.55 -3.97 13.36
CA ALA A 55 1.22 -2.76 14.09
C ALA A 55 -0.18 -2.24 13.70
N LYS A 56 -0.75 -1.36 14.55
CA LYS A 56 -2.02 -0.67 14.26
C LYS A 56 -1.93 0.19 12.99
N SER A 57 -0.77 0.75 12.70
CA SER A 57 -0.54 1.56 11.50
C SER A 57 -0.67 0.78 10.19
N ASP A 58 -0.47 -0.54 10.21
CA ASP A 58 -0.59 -1.35 9.00
C ASP A 58 -2.02 -1.37 8.44
N LEU A 59 -3.02 -1.16 9.32
CA LEU A 59 -4.42 -1.01 8.92
C LEU A 59 -4.70 0.20 8.02
N LEU A 60 -3.80 1.19 8.02
CA LEU A 60 -3.94 2.40 7.20
C LEU A 60 -3.49 2.19 5.75
N TRP A 61 -2.75 1.09 5.46
CA TRP A 61 -1.96 0.94 4.24
C TRP A 61 -2.24 -0.32 3.43
N GLY A 62 -3.12 -1.20 3.86
CA GLY A 62 -3.35 -2.55 3.35
C GLY A 62 -3.12 -2.76 1.84
N GLU A 63 -3.89 -2.09 0.97
CA GLU A 63 -3.74 -2.21 -0.49
C GLU A 63 -2.40 -1.68 -1.00
N LEU A 64 -1.89 -0.62 -0.37
CA LEU A 64 -0.62 0.00 -0.77
C LEU A 64 0.57 -0.85 -0.34
N ASP A 65 0.51 -1.49 0.83
CA ASP A 65 1.53 -2.46 1.28
C ASP A 65 1.53 -3.68 0.36
N ALA A 66 0.35 -4.20 0.00
CA ALA A 66 0.23 -5.29 -0.96
C ALA A 66 0.80 -4.94 -2.35
N ALA A 67 0.68 -3.69 -2.79
CA ALA A 67 1.30 -3.24 -4.03
C ALA A 67 2.83 -3.22 -3.96
N ILE A 68 3.42 -2.86 -2.80
CA ILE A 68 4.88 -2.91 -2.59
C ILE A 68 5.35 -4.38 -2.58
N ASP A 69 4.60 -5.29 -1.96
CA ASP A 69 4.92 -6.72 -1.95
C ASP A 69 4.91 -7.30 -3.37
N ARG A 70 3.88 -6.98 -4.17
CA ARG A 70 3.82 -7.39 -5.58
C ARG A 70 4.98 -6.83 -6.37
N LEU A 71 5.27 -5.53 -6.24
CA LEU A 71 6.39 -4.88 -6.91
C LEU A 71 7.72 -5.59 -6.61
N GLU A 72 7.97 -5.93 -5.35
CA GLU A 72 9.19 -6.63 -4.93
C GLU A 72 9.31 -8.02 -5.59
N VAL A 73 8.24 -8.80 -5.60
CA VAL A 73 8.22 -10.14 -6.21
C VAL A 73 8.44 -10.06 -7.71
N GLU A 74 7.71 -9.18 -8.39
CA GLU A 74 7.77 -9.05 -9.85
C GLU A 74 9.12 -8.49 -10.32
N LEU A 75 9.68 -7.50 -9.62
CA LEU A 75 11.01 -6.97 -9.96
C LEU A 75 12.12 -8.01 -9.81
N ARG A 76 12.00 -8.93 -8.83
CA ARG A 76 12.96 -10.05 -8.71
C ARG A 76 12.90 -11.02 -9.88
N ALA A 77 11.74 -11.15 -10.53
CA ALA A 77 11.53 -12.04 -11.67
C ALA A 77 11.89 -11.43 -13.03
N VAL A 78 12.17 -10.12 -13.09
CA VAL A 78 12.59 -9.45 -14.34
C VAL A 78 13.94 -10.02 -14.82
N ASP A 79 13.99 -10.39 -16.09
CA ASP A 79 15.20 -10.87 -16.77
C ASP A 79 16.30 -9.79 -16.75
N PRO A 80 17.55 -10.12 -16.36
CA PRO A 80 18.67 -9.19 -16.36
C PRO A 80 18.96 -8.53 -17.72
N ASP A 81 18.61 -9.18 -18.81
CA ASP A 81 18.90 -8.68 -20.18
C ASP A 81 17.86 -7.64 -20.69
N VAL A 82 16.79 -7.40 -19.91
CA VAL A 82 15.77 -6.42 -20.29
C VAL A 82 16.18 -5.01 -19.85
N ALA A 83 15.85 -4.00 -20.66
CA ALA A 83 16.14 -2.61 -20.32
C ALA A 83 15.50 -2.19 -18.98
N ALA A 84 16.33 -1.75 -18.02
CA ALA A 84 15.95 -1.54 -16.62
C ALA A 84 14.77 -0.56 -16.44
N LEU A 85 14.83 0.62 -17.04
CA LEU A 85 13.82 1.67 -16.82
C LEU A 85 12.45 1.32 -17.40
N PRO A 86 12.34 0.83 -18.65
CA PRO A 86 11.06 0.35 -19.17
C PRO A 86 10.48 -0.81 -18.35
N ALA A 87 11.30 -1.77 -17.92
CA ALA A 87 10.86 -2.87 -17.09
C ALA A 87 10.36 -2.39 -15.71
N LEU A 88 11.11 -1.50 -15.04
CA LEU A 88 10.71 -0.88 -13.77
C LEU A 88 9.35 -0.19 -13.91
N ARG A 89 9.18 0.66 -14.94
CA ARG A 89 7.92 1.35 -15.21
C ARG A 89 6.75 0.39 -15.40
N ALA A 90 6.93 -0.62 -16.24
CA ALA A 90 5.89 -1.61 -16.52
C ALA A 90 5.48 -2.37 -15.25
N THR A 91 6.46 -2.80 -14.44
CA THR A 91 6.21 -3.53 -13.19
C THR A 91 5.52 -2.64 -12.15
N ILE A 92 5.92 -1.38 -12.01
CA ILE A 92 5.23 -0.44 -11.10
C ILE A 92 3.75 -0.28 -11.50
N LEU A 93 3.47 -0.09 -12.79
CA LEU A 93 2.10 0.08 -13.26
C LEU A 93 1.27 -1.20 -13.09
N ALA A 94 1.85 -2.37 -13.32
CA ALA A 94 1.22 -3.66 -13.06
C ALA A 94 0.89 -3.85 -11.57
N ALA A 95 1.82 -3.50 -10.67
CA ALA A 95 1.63 -3.64 -9.23
C ALA A 95 0.47 -2.82 -8.66
N VAL A 96 0.07 -1.74 -9.32
CA VAL A 96 -1.04 -0.85 -8.89
C VAL A 96 -2.29 -0.98 -9.77
N ALA A 97 -2.27 -1.80 -10.83
CA ALA A 97 -3.35 -1.89 -11.81
C ALA A 97 -4.71 -2.30 -11.20
N ASP A 98 -4.67 -3.19 -10.21
CA ASP A 98 -5.87 -3.72 -9.55
C ASP A 98 -6.38 -2.83 -8.40
N ILE A 99 -5.71 -1.70 -8.11
CA ILE A 99 -6.19 -0.77 -7.09
C ILE A 99 -7.27 0.12 -7.70
N GLY A 100 -8.51 -0.29 -7.50
CA GLY A 100 -9.69 0.40 -7.99
C GLY A 100 -9.94 1.74 -7.28
N VAL A 101 -10.75 2.58 -7.91
CA VAL A 101 -11.14 3.91 -7.39
C VAL A 101 -11.91 3.84 -6.06
N ASP A 102 -12.53 2.72 -5.77
CA ASP A 102 -13.28 2.39 -4.55
C ASP A 102 -12.39 1.87 -3.42
N ARG A 103 -11.12 1.56 -3.71
CA ARG A 103 -10.17 0.98 -2.75
C ARG A 103 -9.24 1.99 -2.07
N VAL A 104 -9.60 3.25 -2.10
CA VAL A 104 -8.82 4.28 -1.40
C VAL A 104 -8.93 4.06 0.11
N PRO A 105 -7.80 3.95 0.82
CA PRO A 105 -7.84 3.83 2.27
C PRO A 105 -8.56 5.03 2.90
N LEU A 106 -9.60 4.77 3.70
CA LEU A 106 -10.35 5.82 4.41
C LEU A 106 -9.43 6.71 5.25
N ALA A 107 -8.39 6.12 5.82
CA ALA A 107 -7.38 6.83 6.61
C ALA A 107 -6.67 7.97 5.85
N LEU A 108 -6.58 7.86 4.50
CA LEU A 108 -5.99 8.90 3.65
C LEU A 108 -7.02 9.91 3.16
N THR A 109 -8.30 9.55 3.07
CA THR A 109 -9.38 10.43 2.61
C THR A 109 -10.07 11.15 3.75
N GLN A 110 -10.05 10.60 4.96
CA GLN A 110 -10.72 11.08 6.16
C GLN A 110 -9.72 11.43 7.29
N GLU A 111 -8.51 11.88 6.92
CA GLU A 111 -7.40 12.12 7.87
C GLU A 111 -7.82 12.99 9.06
N ASP A 112 -8.64 14.00 8.85
CA ASP A 112 -9.07 14.92 9.90
C ASP A 112 -10.09 14.26 10.85
N VAL A 113 -11.08 13.55 10.31
CA VAL A 113 -12.12 12.88 11.10
C VAL A 113 -11.54 11.71 11.89
N MET A 114 -10.69 10.91 11.25
CA MET A 114 -10.06 9.75 11.87
C MET A 114 -8.84 10.11 12.73
N GLY A 115 -8.33 11.34 12.67
CA GLY A 115 -7.12 11.78 13.38
C GLY A 115 -5.87 11.01 12.95
N THR A 116 -5.77 10.63 11.68
CA THR A 116 -4.69 9.76 11.15
C THR A 116 -3.52 10.52 10.54
N ARG A 117 -3.60 11.84 10.37
CA ARG A 117 -2.63 12.64 9.60
C ARG A 117 -1.17 12.47 10.04
N GLU A 118 -0.90 12.47 11.34
CA GLU A 118 0.46 12.31 11.85
C GLU A 118 0.97 10.88 11.64
N GLU A 119 0.12 9.90 11.91
CA GLU A 119 0.45 8.49 11.72
C GLU A 119 0.68 8.15 10.24
N THR A 120 -0.19 8.63 9.35
CA THR A 120 -0.01 8.40 7.90
C THR A 120 1.26 9.06 7.38
N ARG A 121 1.64 10.22 7.90
CA ARG A 121 2.91 10.85 7.56
C ARG A 121 4.11 10.03 8.05
N SER A 122 4.10 9.61 9.32
CA SER A 122 5.19 8.87 9.96
C SER A 122 5.34 7.48 9.36
N SER A 123 4.28 6.67 9.35
CA SER A 123 4.30 5.32 8.81
C SER A 123 4.45 5.29 7.28
N GLY A 124 4.06 6.36 6.58
CA GLY A 124 4.29 6.55 5.16
C GLY A 124 5.77 6.68 4.79
N LEU A 125 6.60 7.27 5.66
CA LEU A 125 8.06 7.36 5.44
C LEU A 125 8.72 5.97 5.43
N THR A 126 8.29 5.07 6.30
CA THR A 126 8.79 3.68 6.30
C THR A 126 8.46 2.97 4.99
N ARG A 127 7.26 3.18 4.45
CA ARG A 127 6.81 2.60 3.17
C ARG A 127 7.51 3.23 1.98
N TYR A 128 7.75 4.53 2.05
CA TYR A 128 8.60 5.22 1.06
C TYR A 128 10.00 4.62 1.02
N ALA A 129 10.65 4.46 2.17
CA ALA A 129 12.00 3.91 2.27
C ALA A 129 12.04 2.46 1.75
N ARG A 130 11.12 1.60 2.23
CA ARG A 130 11.02 0.21 1.76
C ARG A 130 10.89 0.11 0.24
N ARG A 131 10.02 0.93 -0.36
CA ARG A 131 9.84 0.95 -1.82
C ARG A 131 11.10 1.44 -2.54
N ALA A 132 11.78 2.47 -2.01
CA ALA A 132 13.04 2.94 -2.57
C ALA A 132 14.12 1.85 -2.52
N ASP A 133 14.20 1.09 -1.42
CA ASP A 133 15.14 -0.03 -1.28
C ASP A 133 14.86 -1.15 -2.29
N VAL A 134 13.59 -1.51 -2.50
CA VAL A 134 13.17 -2.49 -3.52
C VAL A 134 13.58 -2.05 -4.92
N ILE A 135 13.36 -0.78 -5.26
CA ILE A 135 13.74 -0.20 -6.56
C ILE A 135 15.26 -0.13 -6.71
N ALA A 136 15.98 0.28 -5.66
CA ALA A 136 17.43 0.34 -5.66
C ALA A 136 18.07 -1.04 -5.88
N ALA A 137 17.59 -2.06 -5.19
CA ALA A 137 18.05 -3.44 -5.38
C ALA A 137 17.84 -3.94 -6.81
N PHE A 138 16.69 -3.60 -7.42
CA PHE A 138 16.43 -3.92 -8.83
C PHE A 138 17.41 -3.19 -9.76
N LEU A 139 17.55 -1.88 -9.64
CA LEU A 139 18.42 -1.07 -10.50
C LEU A 139 19.90 -1.48 -10.38
N ALA A 140 20.38 -1.72 -9.17
CA ALA A 140 21.74 -2.19 -8.91
C ALA A 140 22.02 -3.53 -9.61
N ARG A 141 21.10 -4.48 -9.49
CA ARG A 141 21.21 -5.79 -10.15
C ARG A 141 21.25 -5.66 -11.67
N GLN A 142 20.37 -4.84 -12.27
CA GLN A 142 20.32 -4.64 -13.72
C GLN A 142 21.53 -3.92 -14.29
N GLN A 143 22.18 -3.07 -13.48
CA GLN A 143 23.36 -2.30 -13.90
C GLN A 143 24.68 -2.96 -13.50
N GLY A 144 24.65 -4.04 -12.71
CA GLY A 144 25.86 -4.68 -12.18
C GLY A 144 26.66 -3.77 -11.24
N THR A 145 25.97 -2.88 -10.49
CA THR A 145 26.57 -1.91 -9.57
C THR A 145 26.20 -2.20 -8.12
N ALA A 146 26.80 -1.50 -7.18
CA ALA A 146 26.44 -1.59 -5.76
C ALA A 146 25.07 -0.95 -5.51
N VAL A 147 24.33 -1.46 -4.51
CA VAL A 147 23.01 -0.92 -4.14
C VAL A 147 23.08 0.48 -3.53
N ASP A 148 24.23 0.83 -2.95
CA ASP A 148 24.55 2.14 -2.37
C ASP A 148 25.21 3.11 -3.35
N ASP A 149 25.29 2.76 -4.65
CA ASP A 149 25.73 3.69 -5.68
C ASP A 149 24.83 4.94 -5.71
N LEU A 150 25.43 6.12 -5.77
CA LEU A 150 24.73 7.40 -5.73
C LEU A 150 23.65 7.51 -6.82
N THR A 151 23.96 7.05 -8.03
CA THR A 151 23.03 7.12 -9.18
C THR A 151 21.85 6.18 -9.00
N VAL A 152 22.10 4.98 -8.45
CA VAL A 152 21.07 4.01 -8.10
C VAL A 152 20.12 4.58 -7.04
N LEU A 153 20.69 5.07 -5.93
CA LEU A 153 19.91 5.65 -4.84
C LEU A 153 19.11 6.88 -5.28
N ALA A 154 19.74 7.78 -6.07
CA ALA A 154 19.06 8.98 -6.57
C ALA A 154 17.83 8.61 -7.43
N LYS A 155 17.97 7.67 -8.38
CA LYS A 155 16.88 7.19 -9.23
C LYS A 155 15.79 6.49 -8.41
N ALA A 156 16.16 5.60 -7.50
CA ALA A 156 15.23 4.87 -6.67
C ALA A 156 14.38 5.81 -5.79
N ASN A 157 15.02 6.81 -5.19
CA ASN A 157 14.33 7.82 -4.39
C ASN A 157 13.45 8.75 -5.24
N ALA A 158 13.89 9.17 -6.43
CA ALA A 158 13.08 9.97 -7.34
C ALA A 158 11.80 9.22 -7.74
N VAL A 159 11.91 7.97 -8.18
CA VAL A 159 10.77 7.12 -8.53
C VAL A 159 9.86 6.89 -7.32
N SER A 160 10.42 6.58 -6.14
CA SER A 160 9.63 6.38 -4.92
C SER A 160 8.89 7.68 -4.52
N GLY A 161 9.52 8.84 -4.68
CA GLY A 161 8.91 10.15 -4.46
C GLY A 161 7.75 10.42 -5.42
N ALA A 162 7.94 10.14 -6.70
CA ALA A 162 6.91 10.28 -7.73
C ALA A 162 5.66 9.43 -7.42
N ILE A 163 5.86 8.17 -7.03
CA ILE A 163 4.76 7.28 -6.62
C ILE A 163 4.04 7.84 -5.39
N SER A 164 4.79 8.33 -4.38
CA SER A 164 4.19 8.92 -3.18
C SER A 164 3.34 10.16 -3.49
N ALA A 165 3.80 11.01 -4.41
CA ALA A 165 3.04 12.17 -4.90
C ALA A 165 1.76 11.72 -5.62
N ALA A 166 1.85 10.69 -6.49
CA ALA A 166 0.70 10.12 -7.18
C ALA A 166 -0.37 9.63 -6.21
N TRP A 167 0.01 8.87 -5.18
CA TRP A 167 -0.90 8.37 -4.14
C TRP A 167 -1.58 9.49 -3.37
N THR A 168 -0.80 10.52 -3.01
CA THR A 168 -1.33 11.69 -2.28
C THR A 168 -2.39 12.44 -3.10
N VAL A 169 -2.12 12.70 -4.37
CA VAL A 169 -3.06 13.37 -5.27
C VAL A 169 -4.28 12.50 -5.55
N TRP A 170 -4.06 11.21 -5.80
CA TRP A 170 -5.12 10.23 -6.03
C TRP A 170 -6.09 10.13 -4.84
N ALA A 171 -5.55 10.02 -3.60
CA ALA A 171 -6.38 9.95 -2.40
C ALA A 171 -7.29 11.17 -2.25
N ARG A 172 -6.82 12.36 -2.65
CA ARG A 172 -7.54 13.64 -2.53
C ARG A 172 -8.45 13.97 -3.71
N ALA A 173 -8.45 13.17 -4.77
CA ALA A 173 -9.19 13.48 -6.01
C ALA A 173 -10.73 13.42 -5.88
N GLY A 174 -11.28 12.86 -4.79
CA GLY A 174 -12.72 12.83 -4.53
C GLY A 174 -13.49 11.94 -5.53
N VAL A 175 -14.74 12.34 -5.82
CA VAL A 175 -15.65 11.55 -6.69
C VAL A 175 -15.23 11.48 -8.16
N GLY A 176 -14.39 12.39 -8.63
CA GLY A 176 -13.84 12.38 -10.00
C GLY A 176 -12.53 11.60 -10.15
N ARG A 177 -12.21 10.74 -9.18
CA ARG A 177 -10.98 9.96 -9.17
C ARG A 177 -10.91 8.98 -10.34
N HIS A 178 -9.78 8.99 -11.05
CA HIS A 178 -9.40 7.99 -12.03
C HIS A 178 -8.64 6.82 -11.37
N PRO A 179 -8.37 5.71 -12.10
CA PRO A 179 -7.53 4.63 -11.58
C PRO A 179 -6.16 5.12 -11.11
N LEU A 180 -5.64 4.54 -10.01
CA LEU A 180 -4.33 4.93 -9.45
C LEU A 180 -3.20 4.84 -10.48
N SER A 181 -3.25 3.84 -11.36
CA SER A 181 -2.27 3.64 -12.43
C SER A 181 -2.08 4.86 -13.34
N GLU A 182 -3.13 5.66 -13.59
CA GLU A 182 -3.01 6.89 -14.40
C GLU A 182 -2.22 7.98 -13.67
N TYR A 183 -2.44 8.14 -12.36
CA TYR A 183 -1.67 9.09 -11.55
C TYR A 183 -0.21 8.68 -11.45
N VAL A 184 0.04 7.37 -11.24
CA VAL A 184 1.40 6.82 -11.18
C VAL A 184 2.10 6.97 -12.53
N ALA A 185 1.45 6.66 -13.66
CA ALA A 185 2.03 6.83 -14.98
C ALA A 185 2.48 8.27 -15.22
N ARG A 186 1.60 9.25 -14.93
CA ARG A 186 1.91 10.68 -15.06
C ARG A 186 3.04 11.14 -14.14
N ALA A 187 3.11 10.62 -12.92
CA ALA A 187 4.17 10.96 -11.99
C ALA A 187 5.52 10.39 -12.42
N LEU A 188 5.54 9.19 -13.01
CA LEU A 188 6.74 8.58 -13.56
C LEU A 188 7.25 9.27 -14.83
N ASP A 189 6.36 9.94 -15.59
CA ASP A 189 6.75 10.75 -16.76
C ASP A 189 7.50 12.04 -16.38
N ALA A 190 7.45 12.42 -15.09
CA ALA A 190 8.09 13.64 -14.57
C ALA A 190 9.50 13.39 -13.99
N VAL A 191 9.95 12.12 -13.90
CA VAL A 191 11.24 11.72 -13.30
C VAL A 191 11.97 10.69 -14.16
#